data_054b11b533d25f166be074dc3a8e92e2
#
_entry.id   054b11b533d25f166be074dc3a8e92e2
#
_cell.length_a   1.000
_cell.length_b   1.000
_cell.length_c   1.000
_cell.angle_alpha   90.00
_cell.angle_beta   90.00
_cell.angle_gamma   90.00
#
_symmetry.space_group_name_H-M   'P 1'
#
loop_
_entity.id
_entity.type
_entity.pdbx_description
1 polymer ?
#
loop_
_entity_poly.entity_id
_entity_poly.type
_entity_poly.pdbx_seq_one_letter_code
_entity_poly.pdbx_strand_id
1 'polypeptide(L)'
;MTIRPAIACLLAATALSACTTAAAPGPVASAVATHGEYDLAAQKAKIAEIRMQPDTAYLTAEEREVVNLLIKASDLMSEIYLRQRSADNVQVRSAIERSRRADQPLLLEMFDRNFGPWDEVGELHPFWGTTPMPEGAGFYPADLTRDEFNAYIAAHPEQKEALISPYTVVKRQGDKLVAVPYSDEYRQWLEPAAALLRQASARTSNASLKRFLALRADAFLNDDYYQSELAWMDLAGTPIEVAIGPYEVYTDKLFGYKTAFESFVTLKDPEESAALDKYKHYLRDMEANLPIEDRYKNFQRGFESPIAVADQVRGGGDNVPGVQTIAFNLPNDERVREAKGAKKVILANVLGAKYDRILAPMATLVLRPDQAGLVAKKYMELETLFHELSHSLGPGTITKGGRQTTVNAELRELYSALEESKADIMGVWNILFMMDKGELPKAERSQLWATYFTGIFRAMRFGIEEAHGRGAAA
;
A
#
# COMPACT_ATOMS: atom_id res chain seq x y z
N MET A 1 36.30 70.95 -16.11
CA MET A 1 35.47 72.15 -16.13
C MET A 1 34.34 71.86 -15.17
N THR A 2 34.54 72.17 -13.87
CA THR A 2 33.88 73.25 -13.11
C THR A 2 32.36 72.99 -13.02
N ILE A 3 31.64 72.92 -11.88
CA ILE A 3 31.78 73.45 -10.55
C ILE A 3 30.72 72.82 -9.63
N ARG A 4 31.05 72.55 -8.38
CA ARG A 4 30.09 72.38 -7.23
C ARG A 4 29.46 73.74 -6.92
N PRO A 5 28.35 73.88 -6.10
CA PRO A 5 28.53 73.69 -4.66
C PRO A 5 27.34 73.08 -3.92
N ALA A 6 27.67 72.74 -2.68
CA ALA A 6 26.85 72.31 -1.55
C ALA A 6 26.02 73.43 -0.94
N ILE A 7 24.93 73.02 -0.22
CA ILE A 7 24.48 73.75 0.99
C ILE A 7 24.00 72.72 2.01
N ALA A 8 24.57 72.78 3.19
CA ALA A 8 24.18 72.02 4.36
C ALA A 8 23.05 72.74 5.11
N CYS A 9 22.21 72.02 5.80
CA CYS A 9 21.50 72.44 6.96
C CYS A 9 21.40 71.31 8.00
N LEU A 10 22.07 71.51 9.10
CA LEU A 10 22.00 70.83 10.38
C LEU A 10 20.63 71.02 11.01
N LEU A 11 20.00 69.91 11.51
CA LEU A 11 19.20 70.01 12.75
C LEU A 11 19.28 68.65 13.44
N ALA A 12 19.75 68.72 14.66
CA ALA A 12 19.91 67.64 15.64
C ALA A 12 18.54 67.32 16.27
N ALA A 13 18.23 66.04 16.45
CA ALA A 13 17.29 65.59 17.47
C ALA A 13 17.59 64.16 17.89
N THR A 14 18.15 64.05 19.06
CA THR A 14 18.04 63.01 20.10
C THR A 14 17.67 61.60 19.76
N ALA A 15 18.63 60.74 20.01
CA ALA A 15 18.49 59.27 20.08
C ALA A 15 17.57 58.86 21.24
N LEU A 16 16.61 57.96 20.91
CA LEU A 16 16.09 56.97 21.86
C LEU A 16 16.31 55.61 21.23
N SER A 17 17.29 54.89 21.72
CA SER A 17 17.47 53.45 21.44
C SER A 17 16.35 52.68 22.11
N ALA A 18 15.39 52.20 21.34
CA ALA A 18 14.52 51.12 21.75
C ALA A 18 15.10 49.79 21.17
N CYS A 19 15.75 49.05 22.03
CA CYS A 19 16.04 47.60 21.76
C CYS A 19 14.70 46.88 21.65
N THR A 20 14.22 46.66 20.44
CA THR A 20 13.23 45.66 20.19
C THR A 20 13.95 44.30 20.05
N THR A 21 13.95 43.56 21.13
CA THR A 21 14.20 42.12 21.09
C THR A 21 13.15 41.50 20.17
N ALA A 22 13.60 41.02 18.99
CA ALA A 22 12.76 40.16 18.15
C ALA A 22 12.39 38.91 18.99
N ALA A 23 11.13 38.81 19.37
CA ALA A 23 10.60 37.60 19.94
C ALA A 23 10.75 36.50 18.90
N ALA A 24 11.34 35.35 19.30
CA ALA A 24 11.33 34.14 18.51
C ALA A 24 9.87 33.83 18.11
N PRO A 25 9.62 33.38 16.88
CA PRO A 25 8.29 32.94 16.51
C PRO A 25 7.87 31.82 17.49
N GLY A 26 6.83 32.08 18.26
CA GLY A 26 6.20 31.07 19.09
C GLY A 26 5.74 29.93 18.21
N PRO A 27 5.54 28.71 18.77
CA PRO A 27 5.07 27.60 18.01
C PRO A 27 3.78 28.02 17.31
N VAL A 28 3.76 27.84 15.99
CA VAL A 28 2.54 28.01 15.19
C VAL A 28 1.57 27.00 15.77
N ALA A 29 0.61 27.46 16.55
CA ALA A 29 -0.51 26.64 16.93
C ALA A 29 -1.15 26.21 15.62
N SER A 30 -1.00 24.93 15.27
CA SER A 30 -1.83 24.32 14.25
C SER A 30 -3.26 24.68 14.61
N ALA A 31 -3.90 25.45 13.75
CA ALA A 31 -5.33 25.66 13.84
C ALA A 31 -5.95 24.27 13.72
N VAL A 32 -6.27 23.66 14.86
CA VAL A 32 -7.18 22.52 14.93
C VAL A 32 -8.45 23.05 14.31
N ALA A 33 -8.68 22.70 13.05
CA ALA A 33 -9.98 22.89 12.44
C ALA A 33 -10.97 22.28 13.43
N THR A 34 -11.93 23.06 13.88
CA THR A 34 -13.06 22.55 14.64
C THR A 34 -13.84 21.67 13.68
N HIS A 35 -13.41 20.40 13.57
CA HIS A 35 -14.19 19.35 12.94
C HIS A 35 -15.49 19.28 13.74
N GLY A 36 -16.63 19.36 13.05
CA GLY A 36 -17.92 19.07 13.65
C GLY A 36 -17.80 17.75 14.43
N GLU A 37 -18.65 17.60 15.45
CA GLU A 37 -18.67 16.42 16.31
C GLU A 37 -18.56 15.15 15.46
N TYR A 38 -17.56 14.27 15.73
CA TYR A 38 -17.32 13.05 14.95
C TYR A 38 -18.53 12.12 15.07
N ASP A 39 -19.20 11.86 13.94
CA ASP A 39 -20.38 11.01 13.84
C ASP A 39 -20.02 9.68 13.16
N LEU A 40 -19.92 8.62 13.95
CA LEU A 40 -19.56 7.28 13.47
C LEU A 40 -20.59 6.72 12.48
N ALA A 41 -21.88 7.04 12.63
CA ALA A 41 -22.93 6.61 11.71
C ALA A 41 -22.80 7.31 10.35
N ALA A 42 -22.48 8.60 10.36
CA ALA A 42 -22.18 9.34 9.14
C ALA A 42 -20.91 8.82 8.44
N GLN A 43 -19.89 8.40 9.20
CA GLN A 43 -18.69 7.76 8.62
C GLN A 43 -19.03 6.39 8.00
N LYS A 44 -19.79 5.54 8.70
CA LYS A 44 -20.27 4.27 8.15
C LYS A 44 -21.04 4.47 6.84
N ALA A 45 -21.88 5.49 6.74
CA ALA A 45 -22.66 5.79 5.55
C ALA A 45 -21.81 6.14 4.30
N LYS A 46 -20.53 6.50 4.49
CA LYS A 46 -19.57 6.71 3.38
C LYS A 46 -19.01 5.41 2.81
N ILE A 47 -19.19 4.29 3.51
CA ILE A 47 -18.65 2.99 3.09
C ILE A 47 -19.71 2.26 2.28
N ALA A 48 -19.41 2.01 0.99
CA ALA A 48 -20.29 1.22 0.13
C ALA A 48 -20.09 -0.28 0.42
N GLU A 49 -21.16 -0.93 0.86
CA GLU A 49 -21.16 -2.40 0.98
C GLU A 49 -21.41 -3.03 -0.38
N ILE A 50 -20.51 -3.91 -0.81
CA ILE A 50 -20.61 -4.64 -2.06
C ILE A 50 -20.44 -6.12 -1.80
N ARG A 51 -21.44 -6.89 -2.21
CA ARG A 51 -21.34 -8.34 -2.21
C ARG A 51 -20.68 -8.78 -3.50
N MET A 52 -19.42 -9.21 -3.41
CA MET A 52 -18.72 -9.80 -4.53
C MET A 52 -19.13 -11.25 -4.71
N GLN A 53 -19.39 -11.63 -5.96
CA GLN A 53 -19.80 -12.99 -6.32
C GLN A 53 -19.00 -13.43 -7.56
N PRO A 54 -17.70 -13.80 -7.37
CA PRO A 54 -16.90 -14.31 -8.48
C PRO A 54 -17.55 -15.60 -9.04
N ASP A 55 -17.44 -15.79 -10.34
CA ASP A 55 -17.86 -17.05 -10.95
C ASP A 55 -16.91 -18.18 -10.51
N THR A 56 -17.46 -19.18 -9.88
CA THR A 56 -16.74 -20.38 -9.44
C THR A 56 -17.27 -21.64 -10.10
N ALA A 57 -18.20 -21.52 -11.06
CA ALA A 57 -18.88 -22.66 -11.66
C ALA A 57 -17.91 -23.59 -12.43
N TYR A 58 -16.86 -23.01 -13.01
CA TYR A 58 -15.86 -23.73 -13.80
C TYR A 58 -14.83 -24.50 -12.97
N LEU A 59 -14.71 -24.23 -11.66
CA LEU A 59 -13.76 -24.92 -10.80
C LEU A 59 -14.12 -26.40 -10.66
N THR A 60 -13.12 -27.26 -10.70
CA THR A 60 -13.24 -28.68 -10.34
C THR A 60 -13.57 -28.86 -8.86
N ALA A 61 -13.99 -30.05 -8.47
CA ALA A 61 -14.20 -30.36 -7.04
C ALA A 61 -12.93 -30.24 -6.21
N GLU A 62 -11.77 -30.63 -6.78
CA GLU A 62 -10.46 -30.49 -6.18
C GLU A 62 -10.11 -29.02 -5.93
N GLU A 63 -10.24 -28.17 -6.95
CA GLU A 63 -9.94 -26.75 -6.85
C GLU A 63 -10.83 -26.04 -5.83
N ARG A 64 -12.13 -26.38 -5.76
CA ARG A 64 -13.05 -25.85 -4.73
C ARG A 64 -12.60 -26.20 -3.33
N GLU A 65 -12.15 -27.43 -3.10
CA GLU A 65 -11.62 -27.84 -1.80
C GLU A 65 -10.35 -27.08 -1.44
N VAL A 66 -9.44 -26.88 -2.41
CA VAL A 66 -8.22 -26.07 -2.23
C VAL A 66 -8.58 -24.63 -1.88
N VAL A 67 -9.48 -23.99 -2.64
CA VAL A 67 -9.94 -22.61 -2.35
C VAL A 67 -10.55 -22.52 -0.95
N ASN A 68 -11.37 -23.48 -0.53
CA ASN A 68 -11.96 -23.50 0.82
C ASN A 68 -10.91 -23.63 1.94
N LEU A 69 -9.82 -24.35 1.71
CA LEU A 69 -8.69 -24.42 2.66
C LEU A 69 -7.93 -23.09 2.72
N LEU A 70 -7.73 -22.46 1.56
CA LEU A 70 -7.07 -21.16 1.45
C LEU A 70 -7.89 -20.04 2.12
N ILE A 71 -9.23 -20.05 1.99
CA ILE A 71 -10.12 -19.12 2.69
C ILE A 71 -9.92 -19.22 4.21
N LYS A 72 -9.88 -20.44 4.75
CA LYS A 72 -9.64 -20.66 6.18
C LYS A 72 -8.25 -20.17 6.63
N ALA A 73 -7.23 -20.36 5.78
CA ALA A 73 -5.89 -19.84 6.06
C ALA A 73 -5.87 -18.31 6.00
N SER A 74 -6.60 -17.71 5.06
CA SER A 74 -6.77 -16.26 4.92
C SER A 74 -7.41 -15.63 6.17
N ASP A 75 -8.40 -16.28 6.75
CA ASP A 75 -9.05 -15.79 7.99
C ASP A 75 -8.05 -15.69 9.15
N LEU A 76 -7.06 -16.59 9.23
CA LEU A 76 -6.01 -16.53 10.25
C LEU A 76 -5.04 -15.35 10.05
N MET A 77 -4.85 -14.88 8.82
CA MET A 77 -4.07 -13.65 8.56
C MET A 77 -4.77 -12.43 9.17
N SER A 78 -6.08 -12.38 9.13
CA SER A 78 -6.86 -11.31 9.78
C SER A 78 -6.70 -11.31 11.30
N GLU A 79 -6.61 -12.50 11.93
CA GLU A 79 -6.34 -12.61 13.35
C GLU A 79 -4.95 -12.10 13.77
N ILE A 80 -3.95 -12.33 12.91
CA ILE A 80 -2.61 -11.79 13.12
C ILE A 80 -2.63 -10.27 12.92
N TYR A 81 -3.22 -9.80 11.83
CA TYR A 81 -3.26 -8.37 11.50
C TYR A 81 -3.98 -7.53 12.56
N LEU A 82 -5.04 -8.06 13.16
CA LEU A 82 -5.71 -7.40 14.30
C LEU A 82 -4.72 -7.02 15.42
N ARG A 83 -3.70 -7.86 15.65
CA ARG A 83 -2.65 -7.64 16.64
C ARG A 83 -1.51 -6.79 16.12
N GLN A 84 -1.25 -6.85 14.82
CA GLN A 84 -0.28 -5.97 14.17
C GLN A 84 -0.79 -4.52 14.09
N ARG A 85 -2.10 -4.30 14.03
CA ARG A 85 -2.69 -2.95 14.12
C ARG A 85 -2.52 -2.34 15.52
N SER A 86 -2.76 -3.14 16.55
CA SER A 86 -2.46 -2.78 17.94
C SER A 86 -2.48 -4.03 18.82
N ALA A 87 -1.50 -4.13 19.70
CA ALA A 87 -1.42 -5.22 20.67
C ALA A 87 -2.67 -5.29 21.61
N ASP A 88 -3.33 -4.16 21.83
CA ASP A 88 -4.48 -4.04 22.72
C ASP A 88 -5.84 -4.28 22.03
N ASN A 89 -5.86 -4.50 20.73
CA ASN A 89 -7.11 -4.57 19.96
C ASN A 89 -8.06 -5.67 20.42
N VAL A 90 -7.53 -6.81 20.86
CA VAL A 90 -8.36 -7.90 21.42
C VAL A 90 -9.10 -7.44 22.69
N GLN A 91 -8.41 -6.74 23.57
CA GLN A 91 -8.98 -6.19 24.81
C GLN A 91 -9.97 -5.08 24.51
N VAL A 92 -9.65 -4.20 23.56
CA VAL A 92 -10.54 -3.12 23.11
C VAL A 92 -11.83 -3.69 22.52
N ARG A 93 -11.74 -4.65 21.60
CA ARG A 93 -12.90 -5.33 21.03
C ARG A 93 -13.80 -5.92 22.10
N SER A 94 -13.21 -6.65 23.06
CA SER A 94 -13.93 -7.24 24.18
C SER A 94 -14.54 -6.18 25.11
N ALA A 95 -13.93 -5.01 25.26
CA ALA A 95 -14.50 -3.90 26.02
C ALA A 95 -15.73 -3.31 25.32
N ILE A 96 -15.68 -3.16 23.99
CA ILE A 96 -16.82 -2.73 23.18
C ILE A 96 -17.97 -3.74 23.30
N GLU A 97 -17.70 -5.05 23.17
CA GLU A 97 -18.70 -6.11 23.29
C GLU A 97 -19.44 -6.09 24.63
N ARG A 98 -18.72 -5.80 25.71
CA ARG A 98 -19.31 -5.72 27.06
C ARG A 98 -19.91 -4.36 27.39
N SER A 99 -19.79 -3.38 26.51
CA SER A 99 -20.34 -2.04 26.74
C SER A 99 -21.86 -2.06 26.72
N ARG A 100 -22.48 -1.13 27.49
CA ARG A 100 -23.93 -0.93 27.50
C ARG A 100 -24.36 0.28 26.67
N ARG A 101 -23.50 0.73 25.75
CA ARG A 101 -23.81 1.86 24.88
C ARG A 101 -24.89 1.48 23.88
N ALA A 102 -25.76 2.40 23.57
CA ALA A 102 -26.82 2.19 22.58
C ALA A 102 -26.27 1.97 21.15
N ASP A 103 -25.10 2.53 20.84
CA ASP A 103 -24.39 2.41 19.58
C ASP A 103 -23.38 1.24 19.53
N GLN A 104 -23.37 0.35 20.53
CA GLN A 104 -22.46 -0.79 20.64
C GLN A 104 -22.40 -1.66 19.35
N PRO A 105 -23.52 -2.00 18.68
CA PRO A 105 -23.46 -2.79 17.45
C PRO A 105 -22.72 -2.06 16.32
N LEU A 106 -22.90 -0.74 16.21
CA LEU A 106 -22.19 0.10 15.23
C LEU A 106 -20.69 0.17 15.56
N LEU A 107 -20.35 0.33 16.84
CA LEU A 107 -18.95 0.34 17.28
C LEU A 107 -18.24 -0.97 16.95
N LEU A 108 -18.87 -2.12 17.17
CA LEU A 108 -18.30 -3.43 16.83
C LEU A 108 -18.14 -3.58 15.32
N GLU A 109 -19.16 -3.21 14.56
CA GLU A 109 -19.09 -3.28 13.11
C GLU A 109 -17.95 -2.43 12.55
N MET A 110 -17.81 -1.18 13.02
CA MET A 110 -16.74 -0.29 12.57
C MET A 110 -15.37 -0.77 13.07
N PHE A 111 -15.29 -1.32 14.29
CA PHE A 111 -14.07 -1.93 14.80
C PHE A 111 -13.61 -3.11 13.92
N ASP A 112 -14.51 -4.02 13.58
CA ASP A 112 -14.20 -5.20 12.77
C ASP A 112 -13.81 -4.81 11.33
N ARG A 113 -14.41 -3.75 10.77
CA ARG A 113 -14.05 -3.21 9.46
C ARG A 113 -12.67 -2.54 9.42
N ASN A 114 -12.26 -1.89 10.50
CA ASN A 114 -11.02 -1.13 10.58
C ASN A 114 -9.88 -1.89 11.27
N PHE A 115 -10.14 -3.11 11.76
CA PHE A 115 -9.19 -3.86 12.61
C PHE A 115 -8.67 -3.03 13.78
N GLY A 116 -9.55 -2.25 14.40
CA GLY A 116 -9.21 -1.41 15.54
C GLY A 116 -10.19 -0.24 15.70
N PRO A 117 -9.99 0.58 16.74
CA PRO A 117 -10.89 1.68 17.07
C PRO A 117 -10.60 2.97 16.32
N TRP A 118 -9.98 2.90 15.13
CA TRP A 118 -9.59 4.06 14.31
C TRP A 118 -10.22 3.96 12.93
N ASP A 119 -10.85 5.05 12.48
CA ASP A 119 -11.54 5.13 11.20
C ASP A 119 -10.57 5.36 10.04
N GLU A 120 -10.33 4.35 9.22
CA GLU A 120 -9.45 4.42 8.04
C GLU A 120 -9.91 5.46 7.00
N VAL A 121 -11.22 5.69 6.89
CA VAL A 121 -11.78 6.67 5.96
C VAL A 121 -11.83 8.07 6.57
N GLY A 122 -11.75 8.16 7.90
CA GLY A 122 -11.78 9.37 8.69
C GLY A 122 -10.42 9.75 9.30
N GLU A 123 -9.33 9.60 8.56
CA GLU A 123 -7.97 10.01 8.97
C GLU A 123 -7.51 9.38 10.29
N LEU A 124 -7.86 8.12 10.49
CA LEU A 124 -7.56 7.36 11.72
C LEU A 124 -8.14 8.00 12.99
N HIS A 125 -9.25 8.75 12.87
CA HIS A 125 -9.94 9.30 14.04
C HIS A 125 -10.35 8.17 15.00
N PRO A 126 -9.98 8.24 16.30
CA PRO A 126 -10.38 7.25 17.28
C PRO A 126 -11.88 7.37 17.60
N PHE A 127 -12.64 6.30 17.43
CA PHE A 127 -14.07 6.25 17.77
C PHE A 127 -14.38 5.46 19.06
N TRP A 128 -13.35 4.87 19.67
CA TRP A 128 -13.40 4.28 21.00
C TRP A 128 -12.20 4.76 21.83
N GLY A 129 -12.47 5.52 22.90
CA GLY A 129 -11.41 6.25 23.60
C GLY A 129 -10.94 7.49 22.83
N THR A 130 -9.78 8.01 23.19
CA THR A 130 -9.21 9.23 22.61
C THR A 130 -7.75 9.05 22.16
N THR A 131 -7.22 7.85 22.31
CA THR A 131 -5.80 7.55 22.00
C THR A 131 -5.62 7.43 20.48
N PRO A 132 -4.75 8.23 19.87
CA PRO A 132 -4.38 8.04 18.47
C PRO A 132 -3.77 6.65 18.23
N MET A 133 -3.85 6.18 16.99
CA MET A 133 -3.14 4.96 16.62
C MET A 133 -1.63 5.18 16.77
N PRO A 134 -0.90 4.28 17.46
CA PRO A 134 0.55 4.40 17.58
C PRO A 134 1.22 4.34 16.19
N GLU A 135 2.23 5.18 15.93
CA GLU A 135 2.97 5.16 14.66
C GLU A 135 3.60 3.78 14.37
N GLY A 136 4.10 3.10 15.42
CA GLY A 136 4.66 1.76 15.30
C GLY A 136 3.62 0.63 15.33
N ALA A 137 2.33 0.97 15.34
CA ALA A 137 1.23 0.01 15.44
C ALA A 137 1.45 -1.03 16.56
N GLY A 138 1.16 -2.31 16.32
CA GLY A 138 1.46 -3.41 17.25
C GLY A 138 2.84 -4.06 17.04
N PHE A 139 3.67 -3.50 16.17
CA PHE A 139 5.02 -4.02 15.90
C PHE A 139 6.07 -3.57 16.91
N TYR A 140 5.79 -2.51 17.65
CA TYR A 140 6.69 -1.93 18.64
C TYR A 140 5.95 -1.62 19.93
N PRO A 141 6.67 -1.41 21.05
CA PRO A 141 6.08 -0.79 22.23
C PRO A 141 5.41 0.54 21.87
N ALA A 142 4.19 0.76 22.32
CA ALA A 142 3.38 1.92 21.94
C ALA A 142 4.02 3.28 22.31
N ASP A 143 4.91 3.28 23.28
CA ASP A 143 5.67 4.45 23.79
C ASP A 143 7.04 4.62 23.12
N LEU A 144 7.45 3.70 22.24
CA LEU A 144 8.78 3.74 21.61
C LEU A 144 8.88 4.90 20.63
N THR A 145 9.89 5.73 20.83
CA THR A 145 10.21 6.84 19.91
C THR A 145 11.31 6.47 18.93
N ARG A 146 11.36 7.18 17.80
CA ARG A 146 12.43 7.04 16.78
C ARG A 146 13.81 7.27 17.39
N ASP A 147 13.95 8.30 18.23
CA ASP A 147 15.23 8.66 18.85
C ASP A 147 15.70 7.58 19.81
N GLU A 148 14.79 7.04 20.63
CA GLU A 148 15.10 5.94 21.54
C GLU A 148 15.55 4.69 20.77
N PHE A 149 14.82 4.29 19.74
CA PHE A 149 15.17 3.13 18.94
C PHE A 149 16.53 3.29 18.24
N ASN A 150 16.78 4.46 17.65
CA ASN A 150 18.06 4.75 17.00
C ASN A 150 19.23 4.77 17.99
N ALA A 151 19.04 5.35 19.17
CA ALA A 151 20.03 5.35 20.24
C ALA A 151 20.30 3.92 20.73
N TYR A 152 19.25 3.10 20.88
CA TYR A 152 19.40 1.70 21.29
C TYR A 152 20.19 0.87 20.26
N ILE A 153 19.88 0.97 18.97
CA ILE A 153 20.62 0.28 17.89
C ILE A 153 22.08 0.75 17.84
N ALA A 154 22.35 2.05 18.04
CA ALA A 154 23.69 2.57 18.06
C ALA A 154 24.51 2.02 19.24
N ALA A 155 23.87 1.79 20.38
CA ALA A 155 24.48 1.19 21.58
C ALA A 155 24.60 -0.35 21.47
N HIS A 156 23.77 -0.99 20.66
CA HIS A 156 23.67 -2.45 20.49
C HIS A 156 23.70 -2.87 19.01
N PRO A 157 24.81 -2.61 18.29
CA PRO A 157 24.90 -2.87 16.84
C PRO A 157 24.73 -4.33 16.48
N GLU A 158 25.03 -5.25 17.40
CA GLU A 158 24.85 -6.71 17.21
C GLU A 158 23.37 -7.13 17.13
N GLN A 159 22.46 -6.33 17.67
CA GLN A 159 21.01 -6.59 17.64
C GLN A 159 20.30 -5.89 16.48
N LYS A 160 20.99 -5.01 15.78
CA LYS A 160 20.40 -4.15 14.74
C LYS A 160 19.62 -4.94 13.71
N GLU A 161 20.23 -5.97 13.11
CA GLU A 161 19.59 -6.74 12.03
C GLU A 161 18.30 -7.42 12.50
N ALA A 162 18.29 -7.98 13.71
CA ALA A 162 17.10 -8.60 14.26
C ALA A 162 16.00 -7.55 14.56
N LEU A 163 16.36 -6.38 15.10
CA LEU A 163 15.42 -5.33 15.45
C LEU A 163 14.79 -4.64 14.21
N ILE A 164 15.53 -4.51 13.11
CA ILE A 164 15.02 -3.93 11.85
C ILE A 164 14.46 -4.97 10.88
N SER A 165 14.56 -6.26 11.21
CA SER A 165 14.02 -7.34 10.36
C SER A 165 12.54 -7.09 10.06
N PRO A 166 12.07 -7.28 8.80
CA PRO A 166 10.67 -7.13 8.44
C PRO A 166 9.74 -8.15 9.11
N TYR A 167 10.31 -9.23 9.68
CA TYR A 167 9.58 -10.37 10.22
C TYR A 167 9.77 -10.54 11.73
N THR A 168 9.89 -9.42 12.45
CA THR A 168 10.00 -9.42 13.92
C THR A 168 9.14 -8.35 14.55
N VAL A 169 8.59 -8.65 15.73
CA VAL A 169 7.99 -7.65 16.64
C VAL A 169 9.05 -7.22 17.65
N VAL A 170 9.14 -5.93 17.92
CA VAL A 170 10.03 -5.38 18.96
C VAL A 170 9.27 -5.30 20.27
N LYS A 171 9.81 -5.87 21.34
CA LYS A 171 9.22 -5.85 22.69
C LYS A 171 10.19 -5.25 23.72
N ARG A 172 9.64 -4.72 24.82
CA ARG A 172 10.44 -4.32 25.98
C ARG A 172 10.59 -5.49 26.96
N GLN A 173 11.83 -5.70 27.41
CA GLN A 173 12.15 -6.56 28.54
C GLN A 173 13.01 -5.75 29.53
N GLY A 174 12.38 -5.08 30.48
CA GLY A 174 13.05 -4.06 31.29
C GLY A 174 13.55 -2.91 30.42
N ASP A 175 14.83 -2.59 30.50
CA ASP A 175 15.48 -1.52 29.71
C ASP A 175 15.94 -1.99 28.32
N LYS A 176 15.66 -3.26 27.95
CA LYS A 176 16.11 -3.84 26.67
C LYS A 176 14.98 -3.88 25.66
N LEU A 177 15.34 -3.64 24.39
CA LEU A 177 14.52 -3.97 23.24
C LEU A 177 14.90 -5.39 22.76
N VAL A 178 13.89 -6.20 22.50
CA VAL A 178 14.06 -7.60 22.05
C VAL A 178 13.25 -7.81 20.78
N ALA A 179 13.88 -8.34 19.75
CA ALA A 179 13.21 -8.77 18.53
C ALA A 179 12.63 -10.17 18.73
N VAL A 180 11.33 -10.32 18.52
CA VAL A 180 10.63 -11.62 18.57
C VAL A 180 10.22 -11.98 17.14
N PRO A 181 10.69 -13.13 16.59
CA PRO A 181 10.31 -13.59 15.26
C PRO A 181 8.79 -13.72 15.10
N TYR A 182 8.25 -13.46 13.92
CA TYR A 182 6.82 -13.62 13.65
C TYR A 182 6.36 -15.07 13.84
N SER A 183 7.19 -16.04 13.46
CA SER A 183 6.93 -17.46 13.67
C SER A 183 6.75 -17.84 15.15
N ASP A 184 7.34 -17.07 16.08
CA ASP A 184 7.15 -17.23 17.52
C ASP A 184 5.97 -16.40 18.04
N GLU A 185 5.93 -15.10 17.68
CA GLU A 185 4.89 -14.17 18.17
C GLU A 185 3.50 -14.58 17.74
N TYR A 186 3.36 -15.01 16.48
CA TYR A 186 2.07 -15.37 15.90
C TYR A 186 1.87 -16.88 15.73
N ARG A 187 2.66 -17.70 16.41
CA ARG A 187 2.65 -19.17 16.35
C ARG A 187 1.25 -19.76 16.44
N GLN A 188 0.42 -19.23 17.33
CA GLN A 188 -0.96 -19.70 17.55
C GLN A 188 -1.80 -19.71 16.28
N TRP A 189 -1.52 -18.80 15.31
CA TRP A 189 -2.25 -18.68 14.06
C TRP A 189 -1.43 -19.21 12.87
N LEU A 190 -0.11 -19.08 12.91
CA LEU A 190 0.75 -19.55 11.83
C LEU A 190 0.85 -21.07 11.76
N GLU A 191 0.88 -21.79 12.89
CA GLU A 191 0.85 -23.26 12.87
C GLU A 191 -0.42 -23.82 12.21
N PRO A 192 -1.66 -23.43 12.60
CA PRO A 192 -2.85 -23.89 11.89
C PRO A 192 -2.94 -23.39 10.44
N ALA A 193 -2.46 -22.18 10.13
CA ALA A 193 -2.40 -21.71 8.74
C ALA A 193 -1.45 -22.59 7.91
N ALA A 194 -0.26 -22.90 8.41
CA ALA A 194 0.68 -23.81 7.75
C ALA A 194 0.07 -25.21 7.55
N ALA A 195 -0.68 -25.73 8.54
CA ALA A 195 -1.38 -27.00 8.40
C ALA A 195 -2.44 -26.97 7.30
N LEU A 196 -3.21 -25.88 7.16
CA LEU A 196 -4.18 -25.67 6.08
C LEU A 196 -3.50 -25.59 4.71
N LEU A 197 -2.38 -24.87 4.60
CA LEU A 197 -1.61 -24.79 3.36
C LEU A 197 -1.03 -26.16 2.97
N ARG A 198 -0.56 -26.98 3.92
CA ARG A 198 -0.10 -28.35 3.65
C ARG A 198 -1.25 -29.26 3.20
N GLN A 199 -2.44 -29.12 3.78
CA GLN A 199 -3.63 -29.85 3.31
C GLN A 199 -3.99 -29.44 1.87
N ALA A 200 -4.01 -28.15 1.56
CA ALA A 200 -4.23 -27.64 0.22
C ALA A 200 -3.18 -28.13 -0.78
N SER A 201 -1.89 -28.12 -0.36
CA SER A 201 -0.79 -28.69 -1.14
C SER A 201 -0.95 -30.17 -1.42
N ALA A 202 -1.37 -30.94 -0.44
CA ALA A 202 -1.61 -32.38 -0.62
C ALA A 202 -2.83 -32.65 -1.53
N ARG A 203 -3.82 -31.75 -1.54
CA ARG A 203 -5.06 -31.89 -2.30
C ARG A 203 -4.91 -31.56 -3.77
N THR A 204 -4.14 -30.51 -4.10
CA THR A 204 -4.00 -30.07 -5.50
C THR A 204 -3.16 -31.03 -6.34
N SER A 205 -3.63 -31.31 -7.54
CA SER A 205 -2.88 -32.05 -8.59
C SER A 205 -1.90 -31.12 -9.35
N ASN A 206 -2.08 -29.79 -9.27
CA ASN A 206 -1.17 -28.82 -9.91
C ASN A 206 0.17 -28.77 -9.21
N ALA A 207 1.26 -29.13 -9.90
CA ALA A 207 2.60 -29.27 -9.32
C ALA A 207 3.19 -27.94 -8.82
N SER A 208 2.94 -26.81 -9.53
CA SER A 208 3.46 -25.51 -9.14
C SER A 208 2.74 -24.98 -7.90
N LEU A 209 1.42 -25.09 -7.84
CA LEU A 209 0.63 -24.70 -6.68
C LEU A 209 0.99 -25.57 -5.46
N LYS A 210 1.11 -26.88 -5.65
CA LYS A 210 1.58 -27.82 -4.60
C LYS A 210 2.89 -27.37 -3.98
N ARG A 211 3.89 -27.08 -4.83
CA ARG A 211 5.22 -26.63 -4.40
C ARG A 211 5.16 -25.32 -3.63
N PHE A 212 4.45 -24.33 -4.18
CA PHE A 212 4.31 -23.03 -3.52
C PHE A 212 3.68 -23.17 -2.13
N LEU A 213 2.54 -23.85 -2.02
CA LEU A 213 1.81 -23.99 -0.77
C LEU A 213 2.63 -24.74 0.31
N ALA A 214 3.39 -25.77 -0.08
CA ALA A 214 4.28 -26.48 0.84
C ALA A 214 5.38 -25.57 1.38
N LEU A 215 6.08 -24.84 0.50
CA LEU A 215 7.15 -23.92 0.88
C LEU A 215 6.63 -22.74 1.71
N ARG A 216 5.44 -22.23 1.39
CA ARG A 216 4.80 -21.15 2.17
C ARG A 216 4.42 -21.61 3.57
N ALA A 217 3.96 -22.86 3.71
CA ALA A 217 3.68 -23.46 5.00
C ALA A 217 4.95 -23.58 5.87
N ASP A 218 6.09 -23.90 5.25
CA ASP A 218 7.38 -23.94 5.95
C ASP A 218 7.85 -22.53 6.34
N ALA A 219 7.68 -21.55 5.43
CA ALA A 219 8.04 -20.15 5.68
C ALA A 219 7.27 -19.55 6.87
N PHE A 220 6.02 -19.91 7.08
CA PHE A 220 5.24 -19.48 8.25
C PHE A 220 5.82 -19.94 9.59
N LEU A 221 6.65 -20.98 9.57
CA LEU A 221 7.22 -21.57 10.79
C LEU A 221 8.70 -21.20 11.03
N ASN A 222 9.34 -20.56 10.05
CA ASN A 222 10.77 -20.23 10.13
C ASN A 222 11.13 -18.81 9.69
N ASP A 223 10.13 -18.01 9.26
CA ASP A 223 10.30 -16.64 8.75
C ASP A 223 11.21 -16.49 7.51
N ASP A 224 11.53 -17.59 6.81
CA ASP A 224 12.27 -17.56 5.53
C ASP A 224 11.31 -17.71 4.35
N TYR A 225 10.93 -16.58 3.78
CA TYR A 225 9.95 -16.51 2.69
C TYR A 225 10.58 -16.66 1.30
N TYR A 226 11.90 -16.54 1.15
CA TYR A 226 12.57 -16.46 -0.15
C TYR A 226 12.21 -17.58 -1.11
N GLN A 227 12.30 -18.85 -0.68
CA GLN A 227 12.02 -19.99 -1.54
C GLN A 227 10.53 -20.08 -1.92
N SER A 228 9.64 -19.71 -1.03
CA SER A 228 8.21 -19.68 -1.31
C SER A 228 7.83 -18.56 -2.27
N GLU A 229 8.50 -17.41 -2.22
CA GLU A 229 8.31 -16.31 -3.18
C GLU A 229 8.77 -16.73 -4.60
N LEU A 230 9.93 -17.36 -4.71
CA LEU A 230 10.38 -17.92 -6.00
C LEU A 230 9.37 -18.92 -6.58
N ALA A 231 8.80 -19.79 -5.72
CA ALA A 231 7.80 -20.77 -6.15
C ALA A 231 6.47 -20.11 -6.53
N TRP A 232 6.09 -19.00 -5.89
CA TRP A 232 4.91 -18.22 -6.25
C TRP A 232 5.06 -17.56 -7.63
N MET A 233 6.25 -17.05 -7.94
CA MET A 233 6.55 -16.52 -9.28
C MET A 233 6.42 -17.60 -10.38
N ASP A 234 6.69 -18.87 -10.05
CA ASP A 234 6.56 -20.02 -10.97
C ASP A 234 5.14 -20.57 -11.09
N LEU A 235 4.14 -20.00 -10.39
CA LEU A 235 2.79 -20.50 -10.36
C LEU A 235 2.13 -20.42 -11.73
N ALA A 236 1.76 -21.60 -12.28
CA ALA A 236 1.20 -21.73 -13.62
C ALA A 236 0.22 -22.91 -13.73
N GLY A 237 -0.63 -22.89 -14.76
CA GLY A 237 -1.52 -24.01 -15.10
C GLY A 237 -2.62 -24.28 -14.06
N THR A 238 -3.02 -23.27 -13.29
CA THR A 238 -4.12 -23.31 -12.32
C THR A 238 -4.92 -22.02 -12.38
N PRO A 239 -6.24 -22.05 -12.18
CA PRO A 239 -7.02 -20.82 -12.01
C PRO A 239 -6.77 -20.15 -10.67
N ILE A 240 -6.25 -20.88 -9.67
CA ILE A 240 -6.01 -20.33 -8.33
C ILE A 240 -4.75 -19.48 -8.34
N GLU A 241 -4.91 -18.18 -8.06
CA GLU A 241 -3.81 -17.26 -7.77
C GLU A 241 -3.94 -16.84 -6.31
N VAL A 242 -2.94 -17.13 -5.48
CA VAL A 242 -3.00 -16.83 -4.06
C VAL A 242 -1.70 -16.21 -3.60
N ALA A 243 -1.78 -15.02 -3.02
CA ALA A 243 -0.72 -14.42 -2.22
C ALA A 243 -1.15 -14.46 -0.75
N ILE A 244 -0.30 -14.96 0.14
CA ILE A 244 -0.59 -15.08 1.57
C ILE A 244 0.72 -15.01 2.36
N GLY A 245 0.84 -14.03 3.24
CA GLY A 245 2.06 -13.79 4.04
C GLY A 245 2.23 -12.35 4.48
N PRO A 246 3.40 -12.00 5.04
CA PRO A 246 3.74 -10.63 5.42
C PRO A 246 4.40 -9.90 4.24
N TYR A 247 3.74 -8.88 3.70
CA TYR A 247 4.20 -8.21 2.48
C TYR A 247 4.39 -6.71 2.63
N GLU A 248 3.37 -5.96 3.06
CA GLU A 248 3.37 -4.52 2.99
C GLU A 248 3.78 -3.86 4.32
N VAL A 249 4.40 -2.69 4.22
CA VAL A 249 4.95 -1.95 5.37
C VAL A 249 4.13 -0.72 5.77
N TYR A 250 3.01 -0.45 5.11
CA TYR A 250 2.21 0.78 5.31
C TYR A 250 1.67 0.95 6.73
N THR A 251 1.44 -0.16 7.44
CA THR A 251 0.97 -0.15 8.82
C THR A 251 2.07 0.30 9.81
N ASP A 252 3.36 0.07 9.50
CA ASP A 252 4.50 0.58 10.27
C ASP A 252 4.84 2.03 9.84
N LYS A 253 4.15 3.01 10.40
CA LYS A 253 4.42 4.44 10.16
C LYS A 253 5.64 4.95 10.93
N LEU A 254 6.17 4.16 11.88
CA LEU A 254 7.33 4.57 12.68
C LEU A 254 8.62 4.49 11.85
N PHE A 255 8.86 3.39 11.14
CA PHE A 255 10.09 3.19 10.35
C PHE A 255 9.85 2.59 8.96
N GLY A 256 8.71 1.94 8.71
CA GLY A 256 8.47 1.17 7.48
C GLY A 256 9.34 -0.08 7.40
N TYR A 257 9.76 -0.67 8.51
CA TYR A 257 10.56 -1.90 8.54
C TYR A 257 9.71 -3.15 8.59
N LYS A 258 8.57 -3.09 9.29
CA LYS A 258 7.76 -4.27 9.65
C LYS A 258 6.67 -4.51 8.62
N THR A 259 6.56 -5.75 8.18
CA THR A 259 5.54 -6.16 7.22
C THR A 259 4.28 -6.68 7.92
N ALA A 260 3.14 -6.27 7.40
CA ALA A 260 1.85 -6.75 7.86
C ALA A 260 1.44 -8.04 7.14
N PHE A 261 0.77 -8.95 7.86
CA PHE A 261 0.18 -10.13 7.24
C PHE A 261 -1.07 -9.76 6.46
N GLU A 262 -1.11 -10.26 5.23
CA GLU A 262 -2.26 -10.13 4.35
C GLU A 262 -2.44 -11.38 3.49
N SER A 263 -3.57 -11.47 2.84
CA SER A 263 -3.83 -12.52 1.88
C SER A 263 -4.83 -12.11 0.82
N PHE A 264 -4.59 -12.62 -0.38
CA PHE A 264 -5.45 -12.51 -1.56
C PHE A 264 -5.70 -13.92 -2.08
N VAL A 265 -6.89 -14.46 -1.84
CA VAL A 265 -7.35 -15.71 -2.47
C VAL A 265 -8.14 -15.31 -3.69
N THR A 266 -7.60 -15.56 -4.87
CA THR A 266 -8.17 -15.08 -6.13
C THR A 266 -8.25 -16.18 -7.17
N LEU A 267 -9.11 -15.96 -8.17
CA LEU A 267 -9.31 -16.84 -9.32
C LEU A 267 -8.98 -16.07 -10.59
N LYS A 268 -7.98 -16.55 -11.34
CA LYS A 268 -7.54 -15.91 -12.58
C LYS A 268 -8.59 -15.99 -13.65
N ASP A 269 -8.78 -14.89 -14.37
CA ASP A 269 -9.38 -14.88 -15.69
C ASP A 269 -8.28 -15.08 -16.75
N PRO A 270 -8.24 -16.24 -17.44
CA PRO A 270 -7.20 -16.51 -18.43
C PRO A 270 -7.28 -15.62 -19.67
N GLU A 271 -8.49 -15.23 -20.09
CA GLU A 271 -8.71 -14.42 -21.29
C GLU A 271 -8.29 -12.97 -21.04
N GLU A 272 -8.76 -12.38 -19.95
CA GLU A 272 -8.36 -11.02 -19.54
C GLU A 272 -6.88 -10.95 -19.22
N SER A 273 -6.33 -11.96 -18.53
CA SER A 273 -4.90 -12.03 -18.25
C SER A 273 -4.07 -12.04 -19.54
N ALA A 274 -4.44 -12.85 -20.52
CA ALA A 274 -3.75 -12.90 -21.81
C ALA A 274 -3.88 -11.60 -22.61
N ALA A 275 -5.04 -10.93 -22.54
CA ALA A 275 -5.27 -9.65 -23.20
C ALA A 275 -4.37 -8.53 -22.67
N LEU A 276 -4.06 -8.55 -21.37
CA LEU A 276 -3.20 -7.57 -20.72
C LEU A 276 -1.72 -7.97 -20.72
N ASP A 277 -1.40 -9.27 -20.67
CA ASP A 277 -0.03 -9.79 -20.62
C ASP A 277 0.82 -9.36 -21.83
N LYS A 278 0.21 -9.07 -22.98
CA LYS A 278 0.89 -8.54 -24.16
C LYS A 278 1.68 -7.25 -23.87
N TYR A 279 1.23 -6.41 -22.92
CA TYR A 279 1.89 -5.13 -22.64
C TYR A 279 3.24 -5.28 -21.96
N LYS A 280 3.52 -6.41 -21.28
CA LYS A 280 4.85 -6.68 -20.73
C LYS A 280 5.94 -6.70 -21.80
N HIS A 281 5.62 -7.11 -23.02
CA HIS A 281 6.57 -7.14 -24.14
C HIS A 281 7.02 -5.74 -24.57
N TYR A 282 6.28 -4.71 -24.20
CA TYR A 282 6.60 -3.31 -24.46
C TYR A 282 7.39 -2.62 -23.33
N LEU A 283 7.65 -3.29 -22.20
CA LEU A 283 8.36 -2.67 -21.07
C LEU A 283 9.68 -2.03 -21.46
N ARG A 284 10.46 -2.71 -22.31
CA ARG A 284 11.72 -2.16 -22.81
C ARG A 284 11.53 -0.92 -23.68
N ASP A 285 10.50 -0.93 -24.51
CA ASP A 285 10.14 0.22 -25.36
C ASP A 285 9.61 1.37 -24.51
N MET A 286 8.82 1.07 -23.47
CA MET A 286 8.34 2.06 -22.50
C MET A 286 9.50 2.71 -21.76
N GLU A 287 10.49 1.91 -21.25
CA GLU A 287 11.70 2.43 -20.63
C GLU A 287 12.47 3.35 -21.57
N ALA A 288 12.64 2.95 -22.84
CA ALA A 288 13.31 3.77 -23.85
C ALA A 288 12.57 5.08 -24.14
N ASN A 289 11.23 5.06 -24.05
CA ASN A 289 10.36 6.22 -24.32
C ASN A 289 10.16 7.14 -23.12
N LEU A 290 10.72 6.83 -21.94
CA LEU A 290 10.56 7.70 -20.78
C LEU A 290 11.14 9.09 -21.05
N PRO A 291 10.44 10.17 -20.62
CA PRO A 291 10.88 11.55 -20.82
C PRO A 291 11.95 11.97 -19.81
N ILE A 292 12.95 11.11 -19.63
CA ILE A 292 14.08 11.31 -18.71
C ILE A 292 15.40 11.13 -19.48
N GLU A 293 16.50 11.66 -18.94
CA GLU A 293 17.83 11.48 -19.52
C GLU A 293 18.21 9.99 -19.59
N ASP A 294 18.87 9.57 -20.67
CA ASP A 294 19.20 8.16 -20.90
C ASP A 294 20.04 7.52 -19.80
N ARG A 295 20.86 8.30 -19.09
CA ARG A 295 21.66 7.82 -17.95
C ARG A 295 20.82 7.33 -16.76
N TYR A 296 19.54 7.70 -16.69
CA TYR A 296 18.60 7.27 -15.65
C TYR A 296 17.69 6.13 -16.11
N LYS A 297 17.74 5.77 -17.39
CA LYS A 297 16.99 4.63 -17.92
C LYS A 297 17.65 3.31 -17.51
N ASN A 298 16.84 2.34 -17.12
CA ASN A 298 17.33 1.06 -16.62
C ASN A 298 16.99 -0.09 -17.56
N PHE A 299 17.91 -0.42 -18.47
CA PHE A 299 17.78 -1.55 -19.40
C PHE A 299 18.33 -2.87 -18.85
N GLN A 300 18.84 -2.89 -17.62
CA GLN A 300 19.44 -4.08 -17.00
C GLN A 300 18.47 -4.85 -16.11
N ARG A 301 17.34 -4.24 -15.75
CA ARG A 301 16.28 -4.87 -15.00
C ARG A 301 15.64 -5.97 -15.84
N GLY A 302 15.37 -7.13 -15.24
CA GLY A 302 14.56 -8.16 -15.91
C GLY A 302 13.17 -7.62 -16.24
N PHE A 303 12.81 -7.66 -17.51
CA PHE A 303 11.48 -7.22 -17.98
C PHE A 303 10.44 -8.34 -17.94
N GLU A 304 10.76 -9.47 -17.28
CA GLU A 304 9.76 -10.50 -17.05
C GLU A 304 8.87 -10.09 -15.88
N SER A 305 7.63 -9.82 -16.20
CA SER A 305 6.65 -9.35 -15.24
C SER A 305 5.32 -9.99 -15.56
N PRO A 306 5.05 -11.19 -15.01
CA PRO A 306 3.76 -11.85 -15.21
C PRO A 306 2.62 -10.93 -14.76
N ILE A 307 1.57 -10.87 -15.57
CA ILE A 307 0.36 -10.12 -15.30
C ILE A 307 -0.77 -11.13 -15.12
N ALA A 308 -1.52 -11.03 -14.05
CA ALA A 308 -2.72 -11.78 -13.81
C ALA A 308 -3.89 -10.83 -13.57
N VAL A 309 -5.00 -11.09 -14.23
CA VAL A 309 -6.30 -10.51 -13.91
C VAL A 309 -7.07 -11.57 -13.15
N ALA A 310 -7.60 -11.24 -12.00
CA ALA A 310 -8.22 -12.21 -11.13
C ALA A 310 -9.39 -11.62 -10.34
N ASP A 311 -10.37 -12.44 -10.05
CA ASP A 311 -11.45 -12.10 -9.13
C ASP A 311 -11.07 -12.51 -7.71
N GLN A 312 -11.15 -11.57 -6.78
CA GLN A 312 -10.96 -11.85 -5.37
C GLN A 312 -12.14 -12.65 -4.82
N VAL A 313 -11.84 -13.80 -4.22
CA VAL A 313 -12.79 -14.65 -3.50
C VAL A 313 -12.77 -14.32 -2.01
N ARG A 314 -11.58 -14.12 -1.45
CA ARG A 314 -11.35 -13.76 -0.04
C ARG A 314 -10.13 -12.88 0.10
N GLY A 315 -10.26 -11.80 0.85
CA GLY A 315 -9.17 -11.03 1.40
C GLY A 315 -8.98 -11.32 2.88
N GLY A 316 -7.77 -11.18 3.39
CA GLY A 316 -7.47 -11.30 4.81
C GLY A 316 -6.34 -10.37 5.23
N GLY A 317 -6.29 -9.99 6.50
CA GLY A 317 -5.25 -9.13 7.04
C GLY A 317 -5.30 -7.70 6.49
N ASP A 318 -4.13 -7.16 6.18
CA ASP A 318 -3.96 -5.77 5.71
C ASP A 318 -4.73 -5.42 4.43
N ASN A 319 -5.10 -6.42 3.64
CA ASN A 319 -5.94 -6.25 2.46
C ASN A 319 -7.42 -5.88 2.77
N VAL A 320 -7.87 -6.00 4.01
CA VAL A 320 -9.32 -5.90 4.35
C VAL A 320 -9.75 -4.53 4.85
N PRO A 321 -8.98 -3.78 5.67
CA PRO A 321 -9.48 -2.57 6.32
C PRO A 321 -9.89 -1.48 5.33
N GLY A 322 -11.01 -0.85 5.61
CA GLY A 322 -11.50 0.41 5.01
C GLY A 322 -11.41 0.56 3.50
N VAL A 323 -10.20 0.53 2.97
CA VAL A 323 -9.91 0.71 1.54
C VAL A 323 -9.38 -0.59 0.95
N GLN A 324 -10.21 -1.25 0.15
CA GLN A 324 -9.82 -2.50 -0.54
C GLN A 324 -8.76 -2.23 -1.60
N THR A 325 -7.71 -3.05 -1.63
CA THR A 325 -6.69 -3.10 -2.70
C THR A 325 -7.33 -3.43 -4.05
N ILE A 326 -6.90 -2.77 -5.12
CA ILE A 326 -7.38 -3.02 -6.51
C ILE A 326 -6.38 -3.80 -7.36
N ALA A 327 -5.12 -3.71 -7.01
CA ALA A 327 -4.03 -4.42 -7.64
C ALA A 327 -2.86 -4.51 -6.66
N PHE A 328 -1.94 -5.43 -6.90
CA PHE A 328 -0.70 -5.53 -6.14
C PHE A 328 0.45 -6.00 -7.02
N ASN A 329 1.66 -5.63 -6.66
CA ASN A 329 2.90 -5.95 -7.36
C ASN A 329 3.89 -6.59 -6.37
N LEU A 330 3.88 -7.89 -6.30
CA LEU A 330 4.67 -8.68 -5.36
C LEU A 330 5.65 -9.63 -6.09
N PRO A 331 6.66 -10.15 -5.41
CA PRO A 331 7.05 -9.91 -4.02
C PRO A 331 7.81 -8.59 -3.83
N ASN A 332 7.94 -8.17 -2.56
CA ASN A 332 8.73 -7.00 -2.17
C ASN A 332 10.20 -7.33 -1.88
N ASP A 333 10.57 -8.62 -1.81
CA ASP A 333 11.97 -9.07 -1.64
C ASP A 333 12.80 -8.80 -2.90
N GLU A 334 13.75 -7.87 -2.79
CA GLU A 334 14.60 -7.47 -3.93
C GLU A 334 15.42 -8.64 -4.49
N ARG A 335 15.81 -9.63 -3.69
CA ARG A 335 16.50 -10.83 -4.16
C ARG A 335 15.63 -11.66 -5.12
N VAL A 336 14.31 -11.70 -4.87
CA VAL A 336 13.36 -12.36 -5.76
C VAL A 336 13.13 -11.52 -7.00
N ARG A 337 13.02 -10.20 -6.84
CA ARG A 337 12.86 -9.25 -7.96
C ARG A 337 14.04 -9.30 -8.92
N GLU A 338 15.25 -9.40 -8.40
CA GLU A 338 16.46 -9.58 -9.23
C GLU A 338 16.48 -10.94 -9.93
N ALA A 339 16.04 -12.00 -9.26
CA ALA A 339 16.07 -13.35 -9.81
C ALA A 339 14.95 -13.63 -10.81
N LYS A 340 13.73 -13.12 -10.59
CA LYS A 340 12.51 -13.47 -11.34
C LYS A 340 11.59 -12.30 -11.69
N GLY A 341 11.93 -11.07 -11.30
CA GLY A 341 11.02 -9.93 -11.45
C GLY A 341 9.91 -9.92 -10.40
N ALA A 342 8.79 -9.30 -10.74
CA ALA A 342 7.62 -9.20 -9.88
C ALA A 342 6.34 -9.50 -10.67
N LYS A 343 5.36 -10.12 -10.02
CA LYS A 343 4.05 -10.44 -10.59
C LYS A 343 3.05 -9.35 -10.23
N LYS A 344 2.29 -8.91 -11.22
CA LYS A 344 1.21 -7.95 -11.08
C LYS A 344 -0.12 -8.67 -11.12
N VAL A 345 -0.95 -8.44 -10.11
CA VAL A 345 -2.29 -9.01 -10.03
C VAL A 345 -3.31 -7.90 -9.92
N ILE A 346 -4.22 -7.83 -10.89
CA ILE A 346 -5.34 -6.88 -10.91
C ILE A 346 -6.57 -7.60 -10.38
N LEU A 347 -7.22 -7.01 -9.38
CA LEU A 347 -8.43 -7.53 -8.76
C LEU A 347 -9.66 -6.99 -9.50
N ALA A 348 -10.06 -7.65 -10.58
CA ALA A 348 -11.05 -7.16 -11.55
C ALA A 348 -12.40 -6.85 -10.92
N ASN A 349 -12.91 -7.73 -10.06
CA ASN A 349 -14.18 -7.54 -9.38
C ASN A 349 -14.13 -6.38 -8.34
N VAL A 350 -13.01 -6.20 -7.64
CA VAL A 350 -12.81 -5.07 -6.71
C VAL A 350 -12.72 -3.76 -7.48
N LEU A 351 -11.91 -3.74 -8.55
CA LEU A 351 -11.74 -2.57 -9.41
C LEU A 351 -13.07 -2.18 -10.07
N GLY A 352 -13.79 -3.15 -10.63
CA GLY A 352 -15.12 -2.92 -11.22
C GLY A 352 -16.12 -2.34 -10.23
N ALA A 353 -16.17 -2.86 -9.01
CA ALA A 353 -17.02 -2.32 -7.96
C ALA A 353 -16.66 -0.87 -7.59
N LYS A 354 -15.36 -0.54 -7.53
CA LYS A 354 -14.90 0.84 -7.28
C LYS A 354 -15.20 1.77 -8.44
N TYR A 355 -15.12 1.28 -9.68
CA TYR A 355 -15.57 2.05 -10.82
C TYR A 355 -17.06 2.42 -10.70
N ASP A 356 -17.91 1.41 -10.50
CA ASP A 356 -19.37 1.60 -10.46
C ASP A 356 -19.85 2.46 -9.29
N ARG A 357 -19.22 2.30 -8.11
CA ARG A 357 -19.69 2.94 -6.87
C ARG A 357 -18.97 4.23 -6.52
N ILE A 358 -17.81 4.48 -7.09
CA ILE A 358 -16.98 5.63 -6.74
C ILE A 358 -16.67 6.46 -7.98
N LEU A 359 -15.95 5.91 -8.97
CA LEU A 359 -15.40 6.73 -10.06
C LEU A 359 -16.49 7.25 -10.99
N ALA A 360 -17.40 6.41 -11.44
CA ALA A 360 -18.47 6.82 -12.35
C ALA A 360 -19.44 7.85 -11.71
N PRO A 361 -19.92 7.69 -10.47
CA PRO A 361 -20.66 8.74 -9.78
C PRO A 361 -19.85 10.03 -9.58
N MET A 362 -18.56 9.92 -9.21
CA MET A 362 -17.69 11.07 -9.01
C MET A 362 -17.52 11.90 -10.29
N ALA A 363 -17.48 11.26 -11.46
CA ALA A 363 -17.38 11.95 -12.74
C ALA A 363 -18.49 13.02 -12.92
N THR A 364 -19.70 12.74 -12.44
CA THR A 364 -20.83 13.69 -12.52
C THR A 364 -20.66 14.92 -11.62
N LEU A 365 -19.77 14.84 -10.62
CA LEU A 365 -19.50 15.92 -9.67
C LEU A 365 -18.29 16.78 -10.09
N VAL A 366 -17.28 16.17 -10.72
CA VAL A 366 -16.00 16.85 -11.00
C VAL A 366 -15.83 17.23 -12.47
N LEU A 367 -16.60 16.64 -13.39
CA LEU A 367 -16.56 16.94 -14.82
C LEU A 367 -17.81 17.70 -15.27
N ARG A 368 -17.67 18.38 -16.40
CA ARG A 368 -18.82 18.96 -17.09
C ARG A 368 -19.78 17.86 -17.55
N PRO A 369 -21.11 18.14 -17.63
CA PRO A 369 -22.09 17.11 -18.03
C PRO A 369 -21.79 16.42 -19.38
N ASP A 370 -21.22 17.17 -20.34
CA ASP A 370 -20.84 16.64 -21.65
C ASP A 370 -19.57 15.79 -21.63
N GLN A 371 -18.81 15.80 -20.55
CA GLN A 371 -17.57 15.04 -20.36
C GLN A 371 -17.72 13.87 -19.40
N ALA A 372 -18.68 13.90 -18.49
CA ALA A 372 -18.84 12.86 -17.47
C ALA A 372 -19.05 11.46 -18.09
N GLY A 373 -19.74 11.37 -19.20
CA GLY A 373 -19.95 10.12 -19.94
C GLY A 373 -18.70 9.58 -20.67
N LEU A 374 -17.59 10.31 -20.65
CA LEU A 374 -16.30 9.84 -21.20
C LEU A 374 -15.51 8.97 -20.22
N VAL A 375 -15.82 9.03 -18.91
CA VAL A 375 -15.17 8.19 -17.92
C VAL A 375 -15.52 6.73 -18.18
N ALA A 376 -14.49 5.87 -18.33
CA ALA A 376 -14.66 4.52 -18.81
C ALA A 376 -13.90 3.51 -17.95
N LYS A 377 -14.58 2.40 -17.57
CA LYS A 377 -14.00 1.30 -16.78
C LYS A 377 -12.71 0.78 -17.40
N LYS A 378 -12.68 0.57 -18.72
CA LYS A 378 -11.51 0.16 -19.50
C LYS A 378 -10.27 1.01 -19.19
N TYR A 379 -10.43 2.34 -19.07
CA TYR A 379 -9.29 3.22 -18.80
C TYR A 379 -8.88 3.21 -17.34
N MET A 380 -9.79 2.99 -16.39
CA MET A 380 -9.42 2.73 -15.00
C MET A 380 -8.61 1.44 -14.86
N GLU A 381 -8.98 0.38 -15.60
CA GLU A 381 -8.23 -0.90 -15.66
C GLU A 381 -6.85 -0.71 -16.29
N LEU A 382 -6.76 0.00 -17.41
CA LEU A 382 -5.49 0.28 -18.08
C LEU A 382 -4.60 1.19 -17.24
N GLU A 383 -5.14 2.24 -16.60
CA GLU A 383 -4.39 3.12 -15.70
C GLU A 383 -3.80 2.31 -14.53
N THR A 384 -4.59 1.43 -13.91
CA THR A 384 -4.11 0.54 -12.86
C THR A 384 -3.00 -0.38 -13.37
N LEU A 385 -3.19 -1.03 -14.53
CA LEU A 385 -2.16 -1.90 -15.12
C LEU A 385 -0.86 -1.14 -15.42
N PHE A 386 -0.98 0.00 -16.11
CA PHE A 386 0.21 0.77 -16.52
C PHE A 386 0.88 1.47 -15.34
N HIS A 387 0.16 1.79 -14.27
CA HIS A 387 0.71 2.20 -12.99
C HIS A 387 1.61 1.09 -12.42
N GLU A 388 1.09 -0.13 -12.30
CA GLU A 388 1.86 -1.29 -11.80
C GLU A 388 3.07 -1.63 -12.71
N LEU A 389 2.92 -1.53 -14.03
CA LEU A 389 4.04 -1.68 -14.95
C LEU A 389 5.11 -0.60 -14.75
N SER A 390 4.68 0.63 -14.47
CA SER A 390 5.57 1.78 -14.30
C SER A 390 6.42 1.73 -13.02
N HIS A 391 6.01 0.99 -12.00
CA HIS A 391 6.88 0.65 -10.86
C HIS A 391 8.14 -0.12 -11.28
N SER A 392 8.07 -0.84 -12.39
CA SER A 392 9.22 -1.56 -12.94
C SER A 392 10.12 -0.69 -13.83
N LEU A 393 9.77 0.57 -14.09
CA LEU A 393 10.48 1.47 -14.99
C LEU A 393 11.24 2.55 -14.23
N GLY A 394 12.23 3.15 -14.92
CA GLY A 394 13.06 4.22 -14.39
C GLY A 394 14.15 3.75 -13.41
N PRO A 395 14.85 4.70 -12.76
CA PRO A 395 16.01 4.39 -11.94
C PRO A 395 15.60 3.72 -10.62
N GLY A 396 16.19 2.56 -10.34
CA GLY A 396 16.10 1.90 -9.03
C GLY A 396 17.43 1.99 -8.28
N THR A 397 18.51 1.47 -8.87
CA THR A 397 19.88 1.63 -8.37
C THR A 397 20.53 2.83 -9.08
N ILE A 398 21.16 3.70 -8.30
CA ILE A 398 21.83 4.92 -8.78
C ILE A 398 23.24 5.05 -8.20
N THR A 399 24.06 5.87 -8.85
CA THR A 399 25.38 6.24 -8.31
C THR A 399 25.34 7.69 -7.82
N LYS A 400 25.57 7.89 -6.52
CA LYS A 400 25.62 9.19 -5.89
C LYS A 400 26.95 9.40 -5.16
N GLY A 401 27.69 10.43 -5.54
CA GLY A 401 29.00 10.69 -4.96
C GLY A 401 30.01 9.56 -5.11
N GLY A 402 29.95 8.79 -6.22
CA GLY A 402 30.80 7.63 -6.47
C GLY A 402 30.41 6.35 -5.73
N ARG A 403 29.33 6.38 -4.93
CA ARG A 403 28.79 5.22 -4.20
C ARG A 403 27.51 4.71 -4.86
N GLN A 404 27.42 3.41 -5.06
CA GLN A 404 26.16 2.76 -5.46
C GLN A 404 25.16 2.80 -4.30
N THR A 405 23.91 3.18 -4.60
CA THR A 405 22.79 3.29 -3.66
C THR A 405 21.47 3.08 -4.40
N THR A 406 20.36 3.06 -3.70
CA THR A 406 19.03 2.96 -4.30
C THR A 406 18.28 4.29 -4.17
N VAL A 407 17.34 4.53 -5.07
CA VAL A 407 16.45 5.71 -5.00
C VAL A 407 15.69 5.71 -3.68
N ASN A 408 15.19 4.57 -3.25
CA ASN A 408 14.50 4.42 -1.96
C ASN A 408 15.40 4.88 -0.79
N ALA A 409 16.62 4.34 -0.69
CA ALA A 409 17.54 4.67 0.39
C ALA A 409 17.91 6.17 0.43
N GLU A 410 17.92 6.84 -0.72
CA GLU A 410 18.24 8.26 -0.81
C GLU A 410 17.03 9.19 -0.56
N LEU A 411 15.84 8.77 -0.95
CA LEU A 411 14.59 9.55 -0.77
C LEU A 411 13.94 9.34 0.61
N ARG A 412 14.18 8.19 1.24
CA ARG A 412 13.69 7.86 2.59
C ARG A 412 12.16 8.03 2.70
N GLU A 413 11.70 8.85 3.66
CA GLU A 413 10.29 9.15 3.92
C GLU A 413 9.54 9.78 2.74
N LEU A 414 10.25 10.31 1.76
CA LEU A 414 9.66 10.87 0.55
C LEU A 414 9.45 9.81 -0.54
N TYR A 415 10.07 8.65 -0.40
CA TYR A 415 10.11 7.64 -1.46
C TYR A 415 8.72 7.18 -1.89
N SER A 416 7.89 6.74 -0.94
CA SER A 416 6.58 6.17 -1.28
C SER A 416 5.72 7.16 -2.07
N ALA A 417 5.58 8.39 -1.63
CA ALA A 417 4.78 9.39 -2.33
C ALA A 417 5.31 9.72 -3.73
N LEU A 418 6.64 9.80 -3.88
CA LEU A 418 7.27 10.08 -5.18
C LEU A 418 7.19 8.87 -6.12
N GLU A 419 7.29 7.66 -5.59
CA GLU A 419 7.16 6.42 -6.36
C GLU A 419 5.75 6.24 -6.90
N GLU A 420 4.72 6.46 -6.05
CA GLU A 420 3.32 6.42 -6.47
C GLU A 420 2.99 7.49 -7.50
N SER A 421 3.45 8.73 -7.28
CA SER A 421 3.30 9.81 -8.25
C SER A 421 4.00 9.51 -9.58
N LYS A 422 5.20 8.92 -9.53
CA LYS A 422 5.91 8.45 -10.73
C LYS A 422 5.08 7.40 -11.46
N ALA A 423 4.55 6.41 -10.76
CA ALA A 423 3.79 5.32 -11.36
C ALA A 423 2.51 5.83 -12.03
N ASP A 424 1.77 6.73 -11.39
CA ASP A 424 0.56 7.34 -11.94
C ASP A 424 0.85 8.13 -13.23
N ILE A 425 1.83 9.04 -13.20
CA ILE A 425 2.18 9.88 -14.36
C ILE A 425 2.74 9.04 -15.52
N MET A 426 3.64 8.11 -15.21
CA MET A 426 4.23 7.22 -16.20
C MET A 426 3.23 6.23 -16.76
N GLY A 427 2.25 5.81 -15.96
CA GLY A 427 1.14 4.97 -16.38
C GLY A 427 0.38 5.62 -17.56
N VAL A 428 -0.07 6.86 -17.37
CA VAL A 428 -0.76 7.61 -18.43
C VAL A 428 0.16 7.88 -19.63
N TRP A 429 1.43 8.24 -19.40
CA TRP A 429 2.42 8.43 -20.45
C TRP A 429 2.55 7.17 -21.31
N ASN A 430 2.64 6.02 -20.71
CA ASN A 430 2.77 4.73 -21.38
C ASN A 430 1.49 4.31 -22.12
N ILE A 431 0.29 4.62 -21.60
CA ILE A 431 -0.98 4.41 -22.31
C ILE A 431 -0.98 5.25 -23.61
N LEU A 432 -0.58 6.53 -23.55
CA LEU A 432 -0.48 7.38 -24.71
C LEU A 432 0.54 6.83 -25.74
N PHE A 433 1.66 6.32 -25.25
CA PHE A 433 2.66 5.65 -26.10
C PHE A 433 2.08 4.40 -26.79
N MET A 434 1.26 3.59 -26.09
CA MET A 434 0.56 2.46 -26.70
C MET A 434 -0.48 2.91 -27.74
N MET A 435 -1.15 4.03 -27.52
CA MET A 435 -2.01 4.64 -28.53
C MET A 435 -1.23 5.06 -29.76
N ASP A 436 -0.03 5.62 -29.58
CA ASP A 436 0.83 6.03 -30.71
C ASP A 436 1.41 4.84 -31.48
N LYS A 437 1.67 3.72 -30.81
CA LYS A 437 2.02 2.45 -31.44
C LYS A 437 0.85 1.76 -32.16
N GLY A 438 -0.39 2.18 -31.93
CA GLY A 438 -1.59 1.57 -32.50
C GLY A 438 -2.12 0.36 -31.74
N GLU A 439 -1.58 0.08 -30.54
CA GLU A 439 -2.04 -0.98 -29.64
C GLU A 439 -3.33 -0.61 -28.89
N LEU A 440 -3.56 0.69 -28.74
CA LEU A 440 -4.79 1.25 -28.16
C LEU A 440 -5.39 2.28 -29.11
N PRO A 441 -6.74 2.43 -29.13
CA PRO A 441 -7.41 3.37 -30.05
C PRO A 441 -7.09 4.82 -29.72
N LYS A 442 -6.47 5.56 -30.65
CA LYS A 442 -6.22 7.01 -30.49
C LYS A 442 -7.50 7.83 -30.35
N ALA A 443 -8.61 7.37 -30.93
CA ALA A 443 -9.90 8.03 -30.83
C ALA A 443 -10.47 8.07 -29.39
N GLU A 444 -9.98 7.20 -28.52
CA GLU A 444 -10.43 7.11 -27.12
C GLU A 444 -9.58 7.96 -26.15
N ARG A 445 -8.66 8.80 -26.68
CA ARG A 445 -7.80 9.68 -25.84
C ARG A 445 -8.59 10.57 -24.87
N SER A 446 -9.77 11.01 -25.25
CA SER A 446 -10.63 11.81 -24.36
C SER A 446 -11.19 10.99 -23.21
N GLN A 447 -11.45 9.71 -23.40
CA GLN A 447 -11.85 8.80 -22.32
C GLN A 447 -10.72 8.59 -21.33
N LEU A 448 -9.48 8.39 -21.80
CA LEU A 448 -8.31 8.32 -20.93
C LEU A 448 -8.21 9.57 -20.05
N TRP A 449 -8.22 10.77 -20.66
CA TRP A 449 -8.06 12.00 -19.89
C TRP A 449 -9.19 12.26 -18.90
N ALA A 450 -10.45 11.97 -19.26
CA ALA A 450 -11.59 12.12 -18.37
C ALA A 450 -11.49 11.13 -17.19
N THR A 451 -11.09 9.89 -17.44
CA THR A 451 -10.93 8.86 -16.41
C THR A 451 -9.79 9.21 -15.47
N TYR A 452 -8.61 9.55 -15.99
CA TYR A 452 -7.45 9.94 -15.20
C TYR A 452 -7.73 11.17 -14.33
N PHE A 453 -8.30 12.25 -14.91
CA PHE A 453 -8.66 13.45 -14.16
C PHE A 453 -9.61 13.14 -13.01
N THR A 454 -10.63 12.32 -13.25
CA THR A 454 -11.55 11.88 -12.18
C THR A 454 -10.83 11.00 -11.14
N GLY A 455 -9.88 10.17 -11.58
CA GLY A 455 -9.03 9.33 -10.74
C GLY A 455 -8.17 10.12 -9.75
N ILE A 456 -7.65 11.29 -10.16
CA ILE A 456 -6.90 12.20 -9.27
C ILE A 456 -7.76 12.61 -8.07
N PHE A 457 -9.01 13.04 -8.28
CA PHE A 457 -9.90 13.39 -7.17
C PHE A 457 -10.20 12.17 -6.27
N ARG A 458 -10.32 10.98 -6.86
CA ARG A 458 -10.48 9.75 -6.08
C ARG A 458 -9.28 9.50 -5.15
N ALA A 459 -8.05 9.73 -5.62
CA ALA A 459 -6.85 9.56 -4.84
C ALA A 459 -6.68 10.65 -3.77
N MET A 460 -6.98 11.93 -4.11
CA MET A 460 -6.86 13.04 -3.17
C MET A 460 -7.67 12.86 -1.89
N ARG A 461 -8.77 12.09 -1.91
CA ARG A 461 -9.58 11.82 -0.71
C ARG A 461 -8.84 11.12 0.42
N PHE A 462 -7.73 10.45 0.14
CA PHE A 462 -6.91 9.77 1.15
C PHE A 462 -6.06 10.74 1.99
N GLY A 463 -6.02 12.02 1.58
CA GLY A 463 -5.22 13.03 2.27
C GLY A 463 -3.73 12.98 1.89
N ILE A 464 -3.00 14.00 2.32
CA ILE A 464 -1.57 14.17 2.00
C ILE A 464 -0.65 13.31 2.87
N GLU A 465 -1.18 12.66 3.88
CA GLU A 465 -0.42 11.72 4.73
C GLU A 465 -0.35 10.30 4.12
N GLU A 466 -1.18 10.02 3.13
CA GLU A 466 -1.18 8.78 2.36
C GLU A 466 -0.41 8.97 1.04
N ALA A 467 0.32 7.94 0.58
CA ALA A 467 1.26 8.06 -0.53
C ALA A 467 0.58 8.46 -1.86
N HIS A 468 -0.52 7.81 -2.23
CA HIS A 468 -1.27 8.15 -3.45
C HIS A 468 -1.96 9.50 -3.34
N GLY A 469 -2.53 9.83 -2.17
CA GLY A 469 -3.16 11.12 -1.93
C GLY A 469 -2.16 12.27 -2.02
N ARG A 470 -0.97 12.09 -1.47
CA ARG A 470 0.15 13.06 -1.58
C ARG A 470 0.63 13.19 -3.02
N GLY A 471 0.80 12.08 -3.73
CA GLY A 471 1.18 12.07 -5.15
C GLY A 471 0.16 12.78 -6.04
N ALA A 472 -1.13 12.55 -5.79
CA ALA A 472 -2.21 13.20 -6.53
C ALA A 472 -2.37 14.70 -6.22
N ALA A 473 -1.93 15.16 -5.04
CA ALA A 473 -1.98 16.57 -4.64
C ALA A 473 -0.79 17.39 -5.17
N ALA A 474 0.34 16.75 -5.50
CA ALA A 474 1.54 17.37 -6.04
C ALA A 474 1.44 17.65 -7.55
#